data_a0cd877cc27507670a8842a3140cc3ee
#
_entry.id   a0cd877cc27507670a8842a3140cc3ee
#
_cell.length_a   1.000
_cell.length_b   1.000
_cell.length_c   1.000
_cell.angle_alpha   90.00
_cell.angle_beta   90.00
_cell.angle_gamma   90.00
#
_symmetry.space_group_name_H-M   'P 1'
#
loop_
_entity.id
_entity.type
_entity.pdbx_description
1 polymer ?
#
loop_
_entity_poly.entity_id
_entity_poly.type
_entity_poly.pdbx_seq_one_letter_code
_entity_poly.pdbx_strand_id
1 'polypeptide(L)'
;MRYLLASFLSALLIHSLNCSFQATLFNKMNKDKKGENLIISPLSIFQALSLATNGAKSETQLEMLDLLQASDIDELNEINYKILSIFKEFTTIDIANAVMTKFTPLEDFANVAKKYLSPIEPLKSVEQVNNWCSNKTHGKIDKILEELDPNTLMIILNAVYFKGEWTSKFDSRSTRELPFYNLGTEKKNIDTMVQIDHFRYYEDKKVQAIELRFIEDYMSAIIILPAEGNDINKYIDTLSISSEEYTKIIKGLNRAKVYIQLPKFELQFKEQLNEVLTDLGMEKAFNPIAADFTGLREEGELFVSKVIHKTYLKVFEDGCEAAAVTAIDIAGNGMPIEEKIYEMKVNRPFLFLLKNAALPEGYDLVFMSKIEKLD
;
A
#
# COMPACT_ATOMS: atom_id res chain seq x y z
N MET A 1 -27.36 -30.08 9.61
CA MET A 1 -26.40 -29.79 8.52
C MET A 1 -26.77 -28.55 7.67
N ARG A 2 -28.03 -28.18 7.46
CA ARG A 2 -28.42 -26.95 6.73
C ARG A 2 -28.32 -25.65 7.53
N TYR A 3 -28.33 -25.70 8.84
CA TYR A 3 -28.19 -24.49 9.70
C TYR A 3 -26.76 -24.09 10.00
N LEU A 4 -25.79 -25.00 9.87
CA LEU A 4 -24.33 -24.68 10.00
C LEU A 4 -23.77 -24.01 8.75
N LEU A 5 -24.27 -24.31 7.55
CA LEU A 5 -23.85 -23.63 6.32
C LEU A 5 -24.42 -22.21 6.23
N ALA A 6 -25.59 -21.92 6.80
CA ALA A 6 -26.15 -20.57 6.81
C ALA A 6 -25.42 -19.63 7.77
N SER A 7 -24.89 -20.14 8.89
CA SER A 7 -24.10 -19.35 9.85
C SER A 7 -22.69 -19.04 9.32
N PHE A 8 -22.08 -19.94 8.55
CA PHE A 8 -20.80 -19.69 7.89
C PHE A 8 -20.92 -18.69 6.74
N LEU A 9 -21.99 -18.76 5.95
CA LEU A 9 -22.25 -17.77 4.90
C LEU A 9 -22.60 -16.38 5.45
N SER A 10 -23.28 -16.30 6.61
CA SER A 10 -23.60 -15.02 7.24
C SER A 10 -22.37 -14.38 7.91
N ALA A 11 -21.44 -15.16 8.44
CA ALA A 11 -20.18 -14.65 8.98
C ALA A 11 -19.26 -14.10 7.87
N LEU A 12 -19.18 -14.77 6.71
CA LEU A 12 -18.46 -14.29 5.53
C LEU A 12 -19.10 -13.03 4.89
N LEU A 13 -20.41 -12.86 5.00
CA LEU A 13 -21.13 -11.67 4.48
C LEU A 13 -21.06 -10.47 5.44
N ILE A 14 -20.85 -10.67 6.73
CA ILE A 14 -20.75 -9.61 7.73
C ILE A 14 -19.34 -8.96 7.71
N HIS A 15 -18.28 -9.69 7.31
CA HIS A 15 -16.93 -9.12 7.12
C HIS A 15 -16.83 -8.17 5.92
N SER A 16 -17.75 -8.25 4.95
CA SER A 16 -17.73 -7.36 3.76
C SER A 16 -18.27 -5.94 4.02
N LEU A 17 -18.79 -5.66 5.21
CA LEU A 17 -19.37 -4.36 5.57
C LEU A 17 -18.48 -3.53 6.51
N ASN A 18 -17.39 -4.07 7.04
CA ASN A 18 -16.45 -3.32 7.87
C ASN A 18 -15.28 -2.86 7.03
N CYS A 19 -14.94 -1.58 7.19
CA CYS A 19 -13.78 -0.93 6.59
C CYS A 19 -12.53 -1.80 6.84
N SER A 20 -11.89 -2.33 5.79
CA SER A 20 -10.69 -3.16 5.94
C SER A 20 -9.60 -2.42 6.74
N PHE A 21 -8.70 -3.15 7.41
CA PHE A 21 -7.52 -2.57 8.06
C PHE A 21 -6.81 -1.55 7.16
N GLN A 22 -6.68 -1.88 5.86
CA GLN A 22 -6.05 -1.01 4.86
C GLN A 22 -6.73 0.36 4.76
N ALA A 23 -8.07 0.37 4.64
CA ALA A 23 -8.84 1.60 4.54
C ALA A 23 -8.84 2.38 5.87
N THR A 24 -8.98 1.69 6.99
CA THR A 24 -8.96 2.30 8.34
C THR A 24 -7.64 3.01 8.60
N LEU A 25 -6.52 2.35 8.32
CA LEU A 25 -5.18 2.92 8.48
C LEU A 25 -4.97 4.14 7.56
N PHE A 26 -5.28 4.00 6.26
CA PHE A 26 -5.12 5.07 5.29
C PHE A 26 -5.93 6.32 5.67
N ASN A 27 -7.18 6.12 6.11
CA ASN A 27 -8.05 7.21 6.53
C ASN A 27 -7.56 7.93 7.77
N LYS A 28 -7.10 7.16 8.77
CA LYS A 28 -6.53 7.75 9.98
C LYS A 28 -5.34 8.63 9.63
N MET A 29 -4.40 8.08 8.85
CA MET A 29 -3.22 8.83 8.43
C MET A 29 -3.57 10.03 7.53
N ASN A 30 -4.59 9.91 6.66
CA ASN A 30 -5.03 11.03 5.82
C ASN A 30 -5.54 12.22 6.65
N LYS A 31 -6.23 11.97 7.77
CA LYS A 31 -6.71 13.05 8.66
C LYS A 31 -5.56 13.86 9.25
N ASP A 32 -4.44 13.18 9.56
CA ASP A 32 -3.27 13.79 10.18
C ASP A 32 -2.34 14.45 9.13
N LYS A 33 -2.44 14.06 7.85
CA LYS A 33 -1.58 14.52 6.73
C LYS A 33 -2.35 15.35 5.68
N LYS A 34 -3.27 16.21 6.11
CA LYS A 34 -3.96 17.13 5.19
C LYS A 34 -2.99 18.14 4.60
N GLY A 35 -3.04 18.32 3.27
CA GLY A 35 -2.14 19.19 2.54
C GLY A 35 -0.74 18.62 2.30
N GLU A 36 -0.54 17.33 2.58
CA GLU A 36 0.71 16.60 2.34
C GLU A 36 0.45 15.34 1.49
N ASN A 37 1.47 14.91 0.76
CA ASN A 37 1.42 13.61 0.10
C ASN A 37 1.44 12.50 1.15
N LEU A 38 0.64 11.47 0.94
CA LEU A 38 0.60 10.27 1.76
C LEU A 38 0.81 9.06 0.86
N ILE A 39 1.82 8.25 1.17
CA ILE A 39 2.15 7.05 0.40
C ILE A 39 2.44 5.93 1.36
N ILE A 40 1.53 4.98 1.48
CA ILE A 40 1.68 3.83 2.36
C ILE A 40 1.48 2.51 1.62
N SER A 41 2.05 1.46 2.17
CA SER A 41 1.72 0.09 1.82
C SER A 41 0.99 -0.58 2.98
N PRO A 42 -0.35 -0.51 3.02
CA PRO A 42 -1.11 -1.07 4.14
C PRO A 42 -0.94 -2.58 4.25
N LEU A 43 -0.79 -3.26 3.12
CA LEU A 43 -0.54 -4.70 3.08
C LEU A 43 0.76 -5.09 3.77
N SER A 44 1.81 -4.34 3.51
CA SER A 44 3.12 -4.58 4.08
C SER A 44 3.14 -4.28 5.60
N ILE A 45 2.44 -3.22 6.05
CA ILE A 45 2.24 -2.92 7.47
C ILE A 45 1.45 -4.05 8.13
N PHE A 46 0.36 -4.53 7.48
CA PHE A 46 -0.42 -5.68 7.94
C PHE A 46 0.48 -6.91 8.19
N GLN A 47 1.35 -7.24 7.24
CA GLN A 47 2.26 -8.39 7.37
C GLN A 47 3.28 -8.22 8.51
N ALA A 48 3.85 -7.03 8.65
CA ALA A 48 4.82 -6.74 9.72
C ALA A 48 4.18 -6.83 11.11
N LEU A 49 2.98 -6.27 11.28
CA LEU A 49 2.21 -6.34 12.52
C LEU A 49 1.73 -7.77 12.79
N SER A 50 1.28 -8.50 11.75
CA SER A 50 0.87 -9.91 11.89
C SER A 50 2.00 -10.79 12.41
N LEU A 51 3.23 -10.57 11.92
CA LEU A 51 4.39 -11.28 12.46
C LEU A 51 4.60 -10.94 13.94
N ALA A 52 4.55 -9.67 14.33
CA ALA A 52 4.73 -9.25 15.72
C ALA A 52 3.63 -9.80 16.64
N THR A 53 2.39 -9.92 16.14
CA THR A 53 1.25 -10.49 16.88
C THR A 53 1.50 -11.94 17.31
N ASN A 54 2.26 -12.72 16.53
CA ASN A 54 2.65 -14.07 16.90
C ASN A 54 3.55 -14.14 18.16
N GLY A 55 4.27 -13.05 18.43
CA GLY A 55 5.08 -12.92 19.64
C GLY A 55 4.33 -12.33 20.83
N ALA A 56 3.18 -11.74 20.61
CA ALA A 56 2.33 -11.16 21.63
C ALA A 56 1.49 -12.22 22.33
N LYS A 57 1.10 -11.96 23.57
CA LYS A 57 0.20 -12.80 24.39
C LYS A 57 -0.86 -11.93 25.06
N SER A 58 -1.80 -12.60 25.70
CA SER A 58 -2.83 -11.97 26.54
C SER A 58 -3.53 -10.81 25.83
N GLU A 59 -3.79 -9.70 26.52
CA GLU A 59 -4.50 -8.54 25.99
C GLU A 59 -3.71 -7.79 24.90
N THR A 60 -2.38 -7.85 24.90
CA THR A 60 -1.56 -7.29 23.81
C THR A 60 -1.87 -7.97 22.49
N GLN A 61 -1.97 -9.29 22.50
CA GLN A 61 -2.33 -10.06 21.30
C GLN A 61 -3.76 -9.75 20.86
N LEU A 62 -4.71 -9.62 21.79
CA LEU A 62 -6.11 -9.32 21.47
C LEU A 62 -6.27 -7.95 20.81
N GLU A 63 -5.62 -6.90 21.34
CA GLU A 63 -5.64 -5.56 20.70
C GLU A 63 -5.06 -5.60 19.28
N MET A 64 -3.97 -6.35 19.08
CA MET A 64 -3.34 -6.48 17.76
C MET A 64 -4.21 -7.28 16.78
N LEU A 65 -4.87 -8.35 17.24
CA LEU A 65 -5.81 -9.13 16.43
C LEU A 65 -7.04 -8.31 16.03
N ASP A 66 -7.61 -7.54 16.97
CA ASP A 66 -8.75 -6.67 16.71
C ASP A 66 -8.41 -5.61 15.65
N LEU A 67 -7.26 -4.93 15.80
CA LEU A 67 -6.74 -3.98 14.82
C LEU A 67 -6.59 -4.61 13.43
N LEU A 68 -6.03 -5.82 13.36
CA LEU A 68 -5.79 -6.56 12.12
C LEU A 68 -7.04 -7.28 11.60
N GLN A 69 -8.14 -7.22 12.35
CA GLN A 69 -9.44 -7.81 12.00
C GLN A 69 -9.38 -9.33 11.83
N ALA A 70 -8.60 -10.00 12.64
CA ALA A 70 -8.52 -11.45 12.70
C ALA A 70 -9.15 -11.97 14.01
N SER A 71 -9.88 -13.08 13.93
CA SER A 71 -10.54 -13.68 15.10
C SER A 71 -9.55 -14.35 16.05
N ASP A 72 -8.45 -14.85 15.51
CA ASP A 72 -7.38 -15.51 16.25
C ASP A 72 -6.08 -15.53 15.46
N ILE A 73 -5.02 -16.06 16.07
CA ILE A 73 -3.66 -16.11 15.48
C ILE A 73 -3.58 -17.09 14.31
N ASP A 74 -4.38 -18.13 14.29
CA ASP A 74 -4.37 -19.16 13.23
C ASP A 74 -4.98 -18.60 11.96
N GLU A 75 -6.13 -17.90 12.05
CA GLU A 75 -6.74 -17.18 10.93
C GLU A 75 -5.78 -16.11 10.37
N LEU A 76 -5.15 -15.31 11.25
CA LEU A 76 -4.18 -14.30 10.85
C LEU A 76 -3.01 -14.90 10.07
N ASN A 77 -2.50 -16.04 10.53
CA ASN A 77 -1.40 -16.75 9.88
C ASN A 77 -1.84 -17.37 8.55
N GLU A 78 -3.04 -17.94 8.46
CA GLU A 78 -3.57 -18.51 7.21
C GLU A 78 -3.68 -17.45 6.12
N ILE A 79 -4.24 -16.28 6.45
CA ILE A 79 -4.33 -15.13 5.53
C ILE A 79 -2.94 -14.72 5.04
N ASN A 80 -1.97 -14.55 5.95
CA ASN A 80 -0.62 -14.15 5.59
C ASN A 80 0.10 -15.19 4.73
N TYR A 81 -0.02 -16.49 5.04
CA TYR A 81 0.61 -17.54 4.23
C TYR A 81 0.02 -17.59 2.82
N LYS A 82 -1.29 -17.36 2.67
CA LYS A 82 -1.93 -17.25 1.37
C LYS A 82 -1.39 -16.05 0.58
N ILE A 83 -1.30 -14.88 1.20
CA ILE A 83 -0.70 -13.67 0.58
C ILE A 83 0.74 -13.94 0.15
N LEU A 84 1.57 -14.49 1.04
CA LEU A 84 2.98 -14.79 0.76
C LEU A 84 3.16 -15.85 -0.33
N SER A 85 2.25 -16.83 -0.43
CA SER A 85 2.29 -17.84 -1.49
C SER A 85 2.08 -17.21 -2.86
N ILE A 86 1.22 -16.21 -2.95
CA ILE A 86 0.98 -15.44 -4.17
C ILE A 86 2.22 -14.60 -4.52
N PHE A 87 2.81 -13.89 -3.57
CA PHE A 87 4.00 -13.05 -3.82
C PHE A 87 5.25 -13.82 -4.25
N LYS A 88 5.38 -15.11 -3.91
CA LYS A 88 6.50 -15.94 -4.39
C LYS A 88 6.54 -16.09 -5.92
N GLU A 89 5.41 -15.91 -6.57
CA GLU A 89 5.28 -16.03 -8.02
C GLU A 89 5.55 -14.68 -8.74
N PHE A 90 5.70 -13.58 -7.99
CA PHE A 90 5.88 -12.25 -8.54
C PHE A 90 7.23 -11.64 -8.14
N THR A 91 7.90 -10.99 -9.09
CA THR A 91 9.22 -10.36 -8.92
C THR A 91 9.16 -8.83 -8.91
N THR A 92 7.98 -8.25 -8.96
CA THR A 92 7.78 -6.81 -9.15
C THR A 92 7.64 -6.01 -7.85
N ILE A 93 7.44 -6.71 -6.73
CA ILE A 93 7.25 -6.08 -5.43
C ILE A 93 8.26 -6.65 -4.43
N ASP A 94 9.08 -5.79 -3.89
CA ASP A 94 9.95 -6.13 -2.76
C ASP A 94 9.34 -5.56 -1.48
N ILE A 95 8.69 -6.43 -0.72
CA ILE A 95 8.24 -6.14 0.63
C ILE A 95 9.30 -6.64 1.60
N ALA A 96 9.95 -5.73 2.30
CA ALA A 96 10.96 -6.05 3.29
C ALA A 96 10.42 -5.75 4.69
N ASN A 97 10.04 -6.80 5.38
CA ASN A 97 9.65 -6.77 6.78
C ASN A 97 10.76 -7.36 7.64
N ALA A 98 11.05 -6.75 8.77
CA ALA A 98 11.91 -7.34 9.79
C ALA A 98 11.43 -6.99 11.20
N VAL A 99 11.56 -7.94 12.10
CA VAL A 99 11.60 -7.70 13.54
C VAL A 99 13.07 -7.71 13.93
N MET A 100 13.56 -6.55 14.39
CA MET A 100 14.95 -6.44 14.84
C MET A 100 15.00 -6.40 16.38
N THR A 101 15.84 -7.25 16.97
CA THR A 101 15.91 -7.44 18.43
C THR A 101 17.33 -7.40 18.94
N LYS A 102 17.52 -6.93 20.19
CA LYS A 102 18.81 -7.03 20.92
C LYS A 102 18.98 -8.35 21.67
N PHE A 103 18.07 -9.28 21.50
CA PHE A 103 18.08 -10.61 22.15
C PHE A 103 17.78 -11.69 21.10
N THR A 104 18.04 -12.94 21.45
CA THR A 104 17.66 -14.10 20.64
C THR A 104 16.21 -14.47 20.94
N PRO A 105 15.28 -14.37 20.00
CA PRO A 105 13.91 -14.78 20.19
C PRO A 105 13.75 -16.28 20.39
N LEU A 106 12.63 -16.69 20.98
CA LEU A 106 12.24 -18.08 21.14
C LEU A 106 12.17 -18.81 19.79
N GLU A 107 12.47 -20.10 19.81
CA GLU A 107 12.52 -20.93 18.60
C GLU A 107 11.17 -20.98 17.87
N ASP A 108 10.07 -21.05 18.62
CA ASP A 108 8.72 -21.07 18.04
C ASP A 108 8.45 -19.80 17.23
N PHE A 109 8.78 -18.63 17.78
CA PHE A 109 8.65 -17.37 17.03
C PHE A 109 9.58 -17.31 15.83
N ALA A 110 10.81 -17.78 15.96
CA ALA A 110 11.76 -17.85 14.85
C ALA A 110 11.25 -18.75 13.70
N ASN A 111 10.55 -19.83 14.02
CA ASN A 111 9.93 -20.72 13.04
C ASN A 111 8.74 -20.04 12.33
N VAL A 112 7.94 -19.25 13.03
CA VAL A 112 6.89 -18.41 12.40
C VAL A 112 7.51 -17.37 11.47
N ALA A 113 8.53 -16.66 11.93
CA ALA A 113 9.22 -15.64 11.12
C ALA A 113 9.77 -16.19 9.79
N LYS A 114 10.31 -17.42 9.81
CA LYS A 114 10.73 -18.12 8.58
C LYS A 114 9.57 -18.34 7.61
N LYS A 115 8.39 -18.75 8.11
CA LYS A 115 7.19 -18.93 7.27
C LYS A 115 6.70 -17.60 6.69
N TYR A 116 6.86 -16.51 7.44
CA TYR A 116 6.55 -15.15 6.99
C TYR A 116 7.58 -14.58 6.01
N LEU A 117 8.65 -15.31 5.68
CA LEU A 117 9.77 -14.83 4.86
C LEU A 117 10.40 -13.55 5.42
N SER A 118 10.22 -13.30 6.68
CA SER A 118 10.68 -12.11 7.40
C SER A 118 11.75 -12.51 8.40
N PRO A 119 13.03 -12.32 8.08
CA PRO A 119 14.09 -12.71 8.99
C PRO A 119 14.02 -11.89 10.28
N ILE A 120 14.38 -12.55 11.39
CA ILE A 120 14.67 -11.86 12.62
C ILE A 120 16.12 -11.39 12.53
N GLU A 121 16.31 -10.08 12.62
CA GLU A 121 17.61 -9.47 12.46
C GLU A 121 18.12 -8.92 13.81
N PRO A 122 19.42 -9.00 14.09
CA PRO A 122 19.95 -8.40 15.30
C PRO A 122 19.87 -6.87 15.24
N LEU A 123 19.45 -6.21 16.32
CA LEU A 123 19.42 -4.77 16.45
C LEU A 123 20.75 -4.28 17.08
N LYS A 124 21.70 -3.86 16.25
CA LYS A 124 23.05 -3.50 16.70
C LYS A 124 23.32 -1.98 16.63
N SER A 125 23.00 -1.35 15.51
CA SER A 125 23.30 0.06 15.26
C SER A 125 22.36 0.67 14.22
N VAL A 126 22.29 1.99 14.19
CA VAL A 126 21.58 2.75 13.13
C VAL A 126 22.10 2.39 11.75
N GLU A 127 23.42 2.29 11.59
CA GLU A 127 24.05 1.96 10.31
C GLU A 127 23.62 0.56 9.82
N GLN A 128 23.61 -0.44 10.69
CA GLN A 128 23.17 -1.80 10.33
C GLN A 128 21.70 -1.81 9.88
N VAL A 129 20.83 -1.08 10.58
CA VAL A 129 19.40 -0.95 10.21
C VAL A 129 19.25 -0.28 8.85
N ASN A 130 19.97 0.82 8.62
CA ASN A 130 19.90 1.55 7.35
C ASN A 130 20.47 0.73 6.18
N ASN A 131 21.59 0.03 6.39
CA ASN A 131 22.18 -0.85 5.38
C ASN A 131 21.25 -2.01 5.03
N TRP A 132 20.55 -2.59 6.02
CA TRP A 132 19.55 -3.61 5.77
C TRP A 132 18.43 -3.08 4.87
N CYS A 133 17.89 -1.90 5.20
CA CYS A 133 16.82 -1.27 4.42
C CYS A 133 17.27 -0.93 3.00
N SER A 134 18.46 -0.34 2.84
CA SER A 134 19.04 -0.01 1.53
C SER A 134 19.22 -1.25 0.66
N ASN A 135 19.76 -2.34 1.22
CA ASN A 135 19.92 -3.60 0.50
C ASN A 135 18.59 -4.20 0.04
N LYS A 136 17.55 -4.13 0.89
CA LYS A 136 16.22 -4.66 0.59
C LYS A 136 15.43 -3.81 -0.41
N THR A 137 15.80 -2.56 -0.60
CA THR A 137 15.13 -1.62 -1.49
C THR A 137 16.01 -1.15 -2.65
N HIS A 138 17.03 -1.94 -3.01
CA HIS A 138 17.95 -1.64 -4.11
C HIS A 138 18.57 -0.25 -4.07
N GLY A 139 18.88 0.25 -2.86
CA GLY A 139 19.46 1.58 -2.65
C GLY A 139 18.45 2.74 -2.75
N LYS A 140 17.15 2.47 -2.89
CA LYS A 140 16.12 3.52 -3.00
C LYS A 140 15.74 4.11 -1.64
N ILE A 141 15.92 3.33 -0.60
CA ILE A 141 15.71 3.76 0.78
C ILE A 141 17.02 3.56 1.54
N ASP A 142 17.86 4.58 1.57
CA ASP A 142 19.18 4.55 2.19
C ASP A 142 19.17 4.83 3.69
N LYS A 143 18.14 5.53 4.19
CA LYS A 143 18.03 5.93 5.59
C LYS A 143 16.61 5.79 6.11
N ILE A 144 16.37 4.80 6.97
CA ILE A 144 15.07 4.57 7.65
C ILE A 144 15.12 5.01 9.11
N LEU A 145 16.27 4.87 9.78
CA LEU A 145 16.48 5.21 11.18
C LEU A 145 17.55 6.31 11.30
N GLU A 146 17.31 7.29 12.18
CA GLU A 146 18.26 8.38 12.45
C GLU A 146 19.03 8.17 13.73
N GLU A 147 18.33 7.66 14.74
CA GLU A 147 18.88 7.41 16.07
C GLU A 147 18.30 6.12 16.64
N LEU A 148 19.06 5.48 17.51
CA LEU A 148 18.67 4.28 18.23
C LEU A 148 18.89 4.52 19.73
N ASP A 149 17.81 4.57 20.49
CA ASP A 149 17.88 4.65 21.94
C ASP A 149 18.59 3.40 22.47
N PRO A 150 19.60 3.55 23.38
CA PRO A 150 20.30 2.43 23.99
C PRO A 150 19.38 1.41 24.67
N ASN A 151 18.22 1.83 25.17
CA ASN A 151 17.23 0.98 25.84
C ASN A 151 16.27 0.29 24.87
N THR A 152 16.28 0.65 23.59
CA THR A 152 15.44 -0.03 22.60
C THR A 152 15.83 -1.50 22.49
N LEU A 153 14.90 -2.41 22.75
CA LEU A 153 15.10 -3.86 22.68
C LEU A 153 14.55 -4.45 21.38
N MET A 154 13.49 -3.86 20.83
CA MET A 154 12.81 -4.35 19.63
C MET A 154 12.28 -3.20 18.78
N ILE A 155 12.46 -3.29 17.47
CA ILE A 155 11.81 -2.43 16.47
C ILE A 155 11.19 -3.29 15.36
N ILE A 156 10.10 -2.80 14.79
CA ILE A 156 9.47 -3.38 13.60
C ILE A 156 9.79 -2.45 12.43
N LEU A 157 10.39 -2.99 11.41
CA LEU A 157 10.73 -2.28 10.17
C LEU A 157 9.90 -2.80 9.01
N ASN A 158 9.42 -1.87 8.24
CA ASN A 158 8.70 -2.13 7.03
C ASN A 158 9.21 -1.19 5.93
N ALA A 159 9.79 -1.76 4.89
CA ALA A 159 10.27 -1.03 3.72
C ALA A 159 9.71 -1.68 2.46
N VAL A 160 9.12 -0.86 1.59
CA VAL A 160 8.46 -1.36 0.38
C VAL A 160 8.96 -0.61 -0.84
N TYR A 161 9.31 -1.40 -1.84
CA TYR A 161 9.72 -0.96 -3.15
C TYR A 161 8.90 -1.67 -4.22
N PHE A 162 8.38 -0.92 -5.18
CA PHE A 162 7.64 -1.47 -6.30
C PHE A 162 8.32 -1.11 -7.62
N LYS A 163 8.44 -2.10 -8.49
CA LYS A 163 8.93 -1.97 -9.84
C LYS A 163 8.03 -2.74 -10.79
N GLY A 164 7.41 -2.05 -11.76
CA GLY A 164 6.56 -2.67 -12.78
C GLY A 164 6.58 -1.88 -14.08
N GLU A 165 6.48 -2.56 -15.20
CA GLU A 165 6.42 -1.94 -16.53
C GLU A 165 4.97 -1.86 -17.00
N TRP A 166 4.57 -0.69 -17.56
CA TRP A 166 3.24 -0.56 -18.16
C TRP A 166 3.05 -1.52 -19.33
N THR A 167 1.91 -2.17 -19.41
CA THR A 167 1.50 -2.92 -20.61
C THR A 167 1.43 -2.00 -21.83
N SER A 168 0.93 -0.77 -21.65
CA SER A 168 0.93 0.29 -22.67
C SER A 168 1.79 1.44 -22.16
N LYS A 169 3.05 1.48 -22.59
CA LYS A 169 4.04 2.49 -22.21
C LYS A 169 3.71 3.84 -22.81
N PHE A 170 4.06 4.90 -22.08
CA PHE A 170 3.97 6.26 -22.63
C PHE A 170 5.19 6.53 -23.53
N ASP A 171 4.99 7.25 -24.64
CA ASP A 171 6.09 7.73 -25.47
C ASP A 171 6.74 8.94 -24.80
N SER A 172 8.03 8.83 -24.45
CA SER A 172 8.79 9.92 -23.81
C SER A 172 8.83 11.20 -24.66
N ARG A 173 8.71 11.08 -25.99
CA ARG A 173 8.62 12.23 -26.93
C ARG A 173 7.30 13.00 -26.77
N SER A 174 6.28 12.38 -26.20
CA SER A 174 4.97 13.01 -25.93
C SER A 174 4.90 13.62 -24.52
N THR A 175 5.89 13.37 -23.66
CA THR A 175 6.00 14.00 -22.34
C THR A 175 6.32 15.49 -22.50
N ARG A 176 5.60 16.32 -21.77
CA ARG A 176 5.75 17.77 -21.80
C ARG A 176 5.36 18.41 -20.48
N GLU A 177 5.89 19.59 -20.20
CA GLU A 177 5.49 20.38 -19.05
C GLU A 177 4.03 20.86 -19.18
N LEU A 178 3.17 20.43 -18.26
CA LEU A 178 1.77 20.83 -18.17
C LEU A 178 1.43 21.33 -16.77
N PRO A 179 0.41 22.18 -16.62
CA PRO A 179 0.01 22.67 -15.31
C PRO A 179 -0.55 21.54 -14.43
N PHE A 180 -0.02 21.46 -13.22
CA PHE A 180 -0.59 20.73 -12.10
C PHE A 180 -0.95 21.72 -11.00
N TYR A 181 -2.12 21.57 -10.39
CA TYR A 181 -2.61 22.48 -9.36
C TYR A 181 -2.42 21.83 -7.99
N ASN A 182 -1.26 22.09 -7.37
CA ASN A 182 -0.95 21.67 -6.02
C ASN A 182 -2.04 22.16 -5.04
N LEU A 183 -2.47 21.29 -4.13
CA LEU A 183 -3.59 21.55 -3.22
C LEU A 183 -4.89 22.00 -3.93
N GLY A 184 -5.01 21.73 -5.22
CA GLY A 184 -6.14 22.13 -6.05
C GLY A 184 -6.10 23.59 -6.55
N THR A 185 -5.13 24.40 -6.15
CA THR A 185 -5.10 25.86 -6.43
C THR A 185 -3.74 26.38 -6.89
N GLU A 186 -2.64 25.85 -6.37
CA GLU A 186 -1.29 26.34 -6.64
C GLU A 186 -0.73 25.77 -7.93
N LYS A 187 -0.72 26.56 -9.00
CA LYS A 187 -0.26 26.13 -10.31
C LYS A 187 1.26 25.93 -10.34
N LYS A 188 1.70 24.74 -10.75
CA LYS A 188 3.08 24.40 -11.07
C LYS A 188 3.13 23.63 -12.38
N ASN A 189 4.15 23.84 -13.21
CA ASN A 189 4.35 23.04 -14.41
C ASN A 189 5.15 21.79 -14.05
N ILE A 190 4.63 20.62 -14.44
CA ILE A 190 5.18 19.30 -14.13
C ILE A 190 5.29 18.51 -15.43
N ASP A 191 6.40 17.78 -15.59
CA ASP A 191 6.55 16.80 -16.67
C ASP A 191 5.38 15.84 -16.64
N THR A 192 4.58 15.85 -17.69
CA THR A 192 3.33 15.09 -17.79
C THR A 192 3.37 14.20 -19.01
N MET A 193 3.22 12.93 -18.79
CA MET A 193 3.11 11.88 -19.81
C MET A 193 1.75 11.98 -20.49
N VAL A 194 1.73 11.80 -21.81
CA VAL A 194 0.51 11.94 -22.62
C VAL A 194 0.39 10.76 -23.56
N GLN A 195 -0.82 10.17 -23.62
CA GLN A 195 -1.09 9.05 -24.53
C GLN A 195 -2.59 8.96 -24.83
N ILE A 196 -2.91 8.33 -25.98
CA ILE A 196 -4.27 7.92 -26.33
C ILE A 196 -4.24 6.42 -26.58
N ASP A 197 -4.98 5.67 -25.75
CA ASP A 197 -5.10 4.23 -25.90
C ASP A 197 -6.39 3.71 -25.27
N HIS A 198 -6.61 2.38 -25.32
CA HIS A 198 -7.74 1.73 -24.70
C HIS A 198 -7.40 1.29 -23.28
N PHE A 199 -8.09 1.89 -22.32
CA PHE A 199 -7.96 1.57 -20.90
C PHE A 199 -9.30 1.13 -20.33
N ARG A 200 -9.30 0.57 -19.15
CA ARG A 200 -10.50 0.48 -18.33
C ARG A 200 -10.73 1.82 -17.65
N TYR A 201 -11.87 2.43 -17.92
CA TYR A 201 -12.20 3.80 -17.52
C TYR A 201 -13.60 3.88 -16.93
N TYR A 202 -13.76 4.75 -15.95
CA TYR A 202 -15.03 5.10 -15.32
C TYR A 202 -15.10 6.61 -15.11
N GLU A 203 -16.28 7.19 -15.36
CA GLU A 203 -16.56 8.57 -14.96
C GLU A 203 -18.00 8.73 -14.48
N ASP A 204 -18.19 9.59 -13.49
CA ASP A 204 -19.48 10.14 -13.11
C ASP A 204 -19.31 11.63 -12.74
N LYS A 205 -20.35 12.24 -12.14
CA LYS A 205 -20.31 13.67 -11.76
C LYS A 205 -19.30 13.99 -10.66
N LYS A 206 -18.81 13.00 -9.92
CA LYS A 206 -17.94 13.19 -8.75
C LYS A 206 -16.48 12.82 -9.02
N VAL A 207 -16.23 11.92 -9.98
CA VAL A 207 -14.92 11.30 -10.13
C VAL A 207 -14.69 10.77 -11.54
N GLN A 208 -13.43 10.79 -11.96
CA GLN A 208 -12.89 10.00 -13.07
C GLN A 208 -11.96 8.95 -12.49
N ALA A 209 -11.97 7.73 -13.04
CA ALA A 209 -11.02 6.67 -12.65
C ALA A 209 -10.53 5.93 -13.89
N ILE A 210 -9.25 5.53 -13.87
CA ILE A 210 -8.61 4.77 -14.93
C ILE A 210 -7.74 3.66 -14.33
N GLU A 211 -7.73 2.50 -14.98
CA GLU A 211 -6.84 1.39 -14.64
C GLU A 211 -5.74 1.27 -15.70
N LEU A 212 -4.50 1.45 -15.27
CA LEU A 212 -3.30 1.23 -16.05
C LEU A 212 -2.68 -0.12 -15.62
N ARG A 213 -2.58 -1.08 -16.54
CA ARG A 213 -2.05 -2.41 -16.24
C ARG A 213 -0.54 -2.44 -16.37
N PHE A 214 0.09 -3.23 -15.54
CA PHE A 214 1.48 -3.63 -15.71
C PHE A 214 1.57 -4.89 -16.57
N ILE A 215 2.78 -5.18 -17.08
CA ILE A 215 3.04 -6.38 -17.90
C ILE A 215 2.69 -7.64 -17.10
N GLU A 216 2.92 -7.61 -15.80
CA GLU A 216 2.47 -8.65 -14.87
C GLU A 216 0.95 -8.59 -14.73
N ASP A 217 0.25 -9.57 -15.26
CA ASP A 217 -1.20 -9.61 -15.51
C ASP A 217 -2.08 -9.34 -14.28
N TYR A 218 -1.53 -9.49 -13.06
CA TYR A 218 -2.29 -9.29 -11.82
C TYR A 218 -2.09 -7.91 -11.20
N MET A 219 -1.14 -7.12 -11.71
CA MET A 219 -0.83 -5.79 -11.16
C MET A 219 -1.43 -4.69 -12.01
N SER A 220 -2.04 -3.72 -11.35
CA SER A 220 -2.52 -2.49 -11.99
C SER A 220 -2.37 -1.28 -11.08
N ALA A 221 -2.23 -0.10 -11.70
CA ALA A 221 -2.40 1.18 -11.03
C ALA A 221 -3.82 1.70 -11.31
N ILE A 222 -4.55 2.03 -10.26
CA ILE A 222 -5.85 2.68 -10.35
C ILE A 222 -5.66 4.14 -9.95
N ILE A 223 -5.92 5.04 -10.88
CA ILE A 223 -5.87 6.47 -10.64
C ILE A 223 -7.31 6.96 -10.46
N ILE A 224 -7.59 7.60 -9.33
CA ILE A 224 -8.90 8.17 -9.01
C ILE A 224 -8.73 9.67 -8.87
N LEU A 225 -9.39 10.41 -9.75
CA LEU A 225 -9.32 11.86 -9.85
C LEU A 225 -10.68 12.47 -9.47
N PRO A 226 -10.83 13.04 -8.26
CA PRO A 226 -12.04 13.75 -7.88
C PRO A 226 -12.38 14.87 -8.86
N ALA A 227 -13.66 15.16 -9.07
CA ALA A 227 -14.10 16.24 -9.95
C ALA A 227 -13.51 17.60 -9.51
N GLU A 228 -13.34 18.50 -10.46
CA GLU A 228 -12.75 19.82 -10.21
C GLU A 228 -13.52 20.56 -9.10
N GLY A 229 -12.79 21.21 -8.20
CA GLY A 229 -13.34 21.88 -7.02
C GLY A 229 -13.66 20.98 -5.82
N ASN A 230 -13.52 19.66 -5.96
CA ASN A 230 -13.69 18.74 -4.84
C ASN A 230 -12.38 18.59 -4.04
N ASP A 231 -12.50 18.66 -2.73
CA ASP A 231 -11.40 18.38 -1.80
C ASP A 231 -11.12 16.89 -1.75
N ILE A 232 -9.89 16.49 -2.07
CA ILE A 232 -9.46 15.09 -2.08
C ILE A 232 -9.58 14.45 -0.68
N ASN A 233 -9.33 15.20 0.38
CA ASN A 233 -9.41 14.68 1.75
C ASN A 233 -10.85 14.32 2.11
N LYS A 234 -11.82 15.18 1.74
CA LYS A 234 -13.24 14.86 1.89
C LYS A 234 -13.68 13.69 1.02
N TYR A 235 -13.09 13.57 -0.17
CA TYR A 235 -13.39 12.45 -1.06
C TYR A 235 -12.89 11.13 -0.46
N ILE A 236 -11.69 11.11 0.12
CA ILE A 236 -11.13 9.96 0.82
C ILE A 236 -12.03 9.56 2.01
N ASP A 237 -12.48 10.53 2.81
CA ASP A 237 -13.43 10.26 3.91
C ASP A 237 -14.72 9.58 3.40
N THR A 238 -15.20 9.96 2.21
CA THR A 238 -16.38 9.33 1.57
C THR A 238 -16.07 7.92 1.07
N LEU A 239 -14.91 7.72 0.45
CA LEU A 239 -14.46 6.40 -0.02
C LEU A 239 -14.31 5.39 1.11
N SER A 240 -13.94 5.85 2.31
CA SER A 240 -13.73 4.98 3.47
C SER A 240 -15.03 4.59 4.15
N ILE A 241 -16.01 5.48 4.16
CA ILE A 241 -17.32 5.25 4.79
C ILE A 241 -18.17 4.29 3.95
N SER A 242 -17.89 4.19 2.65
CA SER A 242 -18.69 3.42 1.70
C SER A 242 -17.81 2.51 0.85
N SER A 243 -17.66 1.26 1.29
CA SER A 243 -17.14 0.20 0.40
C SER A 243 -17.89 0.14 -0.93
N GLU A 244 -19.13 0.65 -0.97
CA GLU A 244 -19.98 0.76 -2.15
C GLU A 244 -19.40 1.72 -3.19
N GLU A 245 -18.84 2.88 -2.79
CA GLU A 245 -18.30 3.87 -3.74
C GLU A 245 -17.04 3.32 -4.44
N TYR A 246 -16.10 2.73 -3.70
CA TYR A 246 -14.93 2.07 -4.28
C TYR A 246 -15.34 0.89 -5.17
N THR A 247 -16.22 0.05 -4.67
CA THR A 247 -16.76 -1.11 -5.42
C THR A 247 -17.47 -0.66 -6.70
N LYS A 248 -18.25 0.42 -6.64
CA LYS A 248 -18.95 1.01 -7.80
C LYS A 248 -17.94 1.47 -8.86
N ILE A 249 -16.86 2.15 -8.46
CA ILE A 249 -15.79 2.59 -9.37
C ILE A 249 -15.15 1.37 -10.03
N ILE A 250 -14.68 0.39 -9.25
CA ILE A 250 -13.97 -0.78 -9.76
C ILE A 250 -14.83 -1.62 -10.70
N LYS A 251 -16.10 -1.86 -10.33
CA LYS A 251 -17.06 -2.59 -11.19
C LYS A 251 -17.48 -1.79 -12.42
N GLY A 252 -17.47 -0.46 -12.32
CA GLY A 252 -17.81 0.47 -13.39
C GLY A 252 -16.70 0.70 -14.41
N LEU A 253 -15.47 0.27 -14.14
CA LEU A 253 -14.36 0.37 -15.08
C LEU A 253 -14.62 -0.48 -16.33
N ASN A 254 -14.85 0.17 -17.47
CA ASN A 254 -15.10 -0.48 -18.75
C ASN A 254 -14.07 -0.05 -19.78
N ARG A 255 -13.82 -0.90 -20.80
CA ARG A 255 -12.90 -0.56 -21.89
C ARG A 255 -13.40 0.67 -22.64
N ALA A 256 -12.55 1.69 -22.71
CA ALA A 256 -12.81 2.93 -23.40
C ALA A 256 -11.53 3.49 -24.00
N LYS A 257 -11.66 4.24 -25.10
CA LYS A 257 -10.54 5.01 -25.66
C LYS A 257 -10.38 6.32 -24.89
N VAL A 258 -9.21 6.49 -24.25
CA VAL A 258 -8.96 7.61 -23.34
C VAL A 258 -7.72 8.38 -23.77
N TYR A 259 -7.85 9.71 -23.86
CA TYR A 259 -6.72 10.64 -23.86
C TYR A 259 -6.36 10.91 -22.39
N ILE A 260 -5.21 10.41 -21.96
CA ILE A 260 -4.72 10.58 -20.59
C ILE A 260 -3.55 11.55 -20.54
N GLN A 261 -3.54 12.44 -19.53
CA GLN A 261 -2.41 13.22 -19.06
C GLN A 261 -2.10 12.79 -17.64
N LEU A 262 -0.94 12.18 -17.41
CA LEU A 262 -0.50 11.70 -16.10
C LEU A 262 0.84 12.33 -15.75
N PRO A 263 0.95 13.12 -14.67
CA PRO A 263 2.23 13.70 -14.25
C PRO A 263 3.22 12.61 -13.88
N LYS A 264 4.49 12.83 -14.16
CA LYS A 264 5.60 12.04 -13.62
C LYS A 264 5.83 12.48 -12.19
N PHE A 265 6.15 11.54 -11.34
CA PHE A 265 6.52 11.85 -9.96
C PHE A 265 7.45 10.80 -9.35
N GLU A 266 8.25 11.26 -8.42
CA GLU A 266 9.12 10.42 -7.59
C GLU A 266 8.98 10.90 -6.15
N LEU A 267 8.47 10.05 -5.28
CA LEU A 267 8.10 10.42 -3.92
C LEU A 267 8.63 9.38 -2.92
N GLN A 268 9.08 9.88 -1.78
CA GLN A 268 9.40 9.09 -0.60
C GLN A 268 8.48 9.49 0.53
N PHE A 269 8.08 8.52 1.34
CA PHE A 269 7.30 8.76 2.53
C PHE A 269 7.89 7.95 3.69
N LYS A 270 7.99 8.57 4.87
CA LYS A 270 8.47 7.94 6.09
C LYS A 270 7.56 8.35 7.24
N GLU A 271 7.12 7.39 8.03
CA GLU A 271 6.31 7.62 9.20
C GLU A 271 6.67 6.66 10.33
N GLN A 272 6.62 7.14 11.56
CA GLN A 272 6.61 6.32 12.76
C GLN A 272 5.14 6.08 13.15
N LEU A 273 4.70 4.84 13.07
CA LEU A 273 3.28 4.48 13.17
C LEU A 273 2.76 4.32 14.60
N ASN A 274 3.59 4.46 15.64
CA ASN A 274 3.19 4.19 17.02
C ASN A 274 1.90 4.95 17.40
N GLU A 275 1.86 6.28 17.18
CA GLU A 275 0.72 7.12 17.53
C GLU A 275 -0.54 6.71 16.75
N VAL A 276 -0.42 6.54 15.44
CA VAL A 276 -1.52 6.13 14.58
C VAL A 276 -2.09 4.76 15.00
N LEU A 277 -1.24 3.80 15.30
CA LEU A 277 -1.65 2.45 15.74
C LEU A 277 -2.26 2.47 17.14
N THR A 278 -1.75 3.30 18.04
CA THR A 278 -2.33 3.52 19.37
C THR A 278 -3.75 4.10 19.25
N ASP A 279 -3.94 5.12 18.43
CA ASP A 279 -5.25 5.73 18.17
C ASP A 279 -6.26 4.75 17.51
N LEU A 280 -5.74 3.73 16.84
CA LEU A 280 -6.54 2.64 16.25
C LEU A 280 -6.75 1.45 17.20
N GLY A 281 -6.31 1.55 18.47
CA GLY A 281 -6.58 0.57 19.53
C GLY A 281 -5.42 -0.36 19.89
N MET A 282 -4.24 -0.23 19.26
CA MET A 282 -3.04 -0.99 19.63
C MET A 282 -2.23 -0.23 20.69
N GLU A 283 -2.71 -0.22 21.93
CA GLU A 283 -2.10 0.59 23.00
C GLU A 283 -1.05 -0.21 23.80
N LYS A 284 -1.41 -1.43 24.22
CA LYS A 284 -0.57 -2.22 25.14
C LYS A 284 0.77 -2.60 24.55
N ALA A 285 0.82 -2.88 23.24
CA ALA A 285 2.05 -3.24 22.55
C ALA A 285 3.17 -2.20 22.70
N PHE A 286 2.82 -0.92 22.89
CA PHE A 286 3.74 0.20 23.06
C PHE A 286 4.00 0.58 24.53
N ASN A 287 3.23 0.01 25.45
CA ASN A 287 3.34 0.33 26.88
C ASN A 287 4.38 -0.58 27.56
N PRO A 288 5.48 -0.02 28.12
CA PRO A 288 6.55 -0.84 28.71
C PRO A 288 6.12 -1.70 29.90
N ILE A 289 5.01 -1.34 30.59
CA ILE A 289 4.51 -2.06 31.76
C ILE A 289 3.41 -3.08 31.39
N ALA A 290 2.58 -2.75 30.39
CA ALA A 290 1.40 -3.53 30.03
C ALA A 290 1.61 -4.49 28.86
N ALA A 291 2.69 -4.31 28.09
CA ALA A 291 2.98 -5.15 26.95
C ALA A 291 3.34 -6.58 27.38
N ASP A 292 2.76 -7.55 26.71
CA ASP A 292 3.06 -8.97 26.88
C ASP A 292 3.56 -9.54 25.55
N PHE A 293 4.88 -9.65 25.43
CA PHE A 293 5.58 -10.30 24.32
C PHE A 293 6.34 -11.56 24.79
N THR A 294 5.78 -12.27 25.75
CA THR A 294 6.35 -13.51 26.27
C THR A 294 6.45 -14.64 25.23
N GLY A 295 5.78 -14.51 24.09
CA GLY A 295 5.97 -15.37 22.92
C GLY A 295 7.26 -15.11 22.14
N LEU A 296 7.94 -13.96 22.37
CA LEU A 296 9.28 -13.68 21.83
C LEU A 296 10.39 -13.99 22.81
N ARG A 297 10.16 -13.74 24.11
CA ARG A 297 11.13 -13.90 25.19
C ARG A 297 10.39 -14.15 26.49
N GLU A 298 10.74 -15.22 27.18
CA GLU A 298 10.02 -15.65 28.39
C GLU A 298 10.15 -14.68 29.56
N GLU A 299 11.28 -13.99 29.67
CA GLU A 299 11.58 -13.12 30.80
C GLU A 299 11.85 -11.67 30.37
N GLY A 300 11.45 -10.74 31.23
CA GLY A 300 11.71 -9.31 31.11
C GLY A 300 10.61 -8.53 30.38
N GLU A 301 10.55 -7.26 30.70
CA GLU A 301 9.63 -6.30 30.09
C GLU A 301 10.04 -6.06 28.62
N LEU A 302 9.22 -6.51 27.69
CA LEU A 302 9.43 -6.33 26.26
C LEU A 302 8.23 -5.63 25.64
N PHE A 303 8.47 -4.54 24.94
CA PHE A 303 7.46 -3.78 24.21
C PHE A 303 7.99 -3.33 22.85
N VAL A 304 7.11 -2.94 21.94
CA VAL A 304 7.47 -2.38 20.64
C VAL A 304 7.89 -0.94 20.81
N SER A 305 9.19 -0.65 20.72
CA SER A 305 9.67 0.74 20.86
C SER A 305 9.28 1.61 19.67
N LYS A 306 9.44 1.11 18.44
CA LYS A 306 9.10 1.84 17.20
C LYS A 306 8.54 0.87 16.15
N VAL A 307 7.51 1.34 15.43
CA VAL A 307 7.07 0.79 14.15
C VAL A 307 7.37 1.83 13.08
N ILE A 308 8.31 1.53 12.18
CA ILE A 308 8.77 2.48 11.17
C ILE A 308 8.37 1.97 9.81
N HIS A 309 7.61 2.79 9.09
CA HIS A 309 7.21 2.55 7.71
C HIS A 309 7.91 3.55 6.79
N LYS A 310 8.54 3.04 5.74
CA LYS A 310 9.11 3.87 4.68
C LYS A 310 8.81 3.30 3.32
N THR A 311 8.35 4.15 2.40
CA THR A 311 8.01 3.81 1.02
C THR A 311 8.73 4.67 0.02
N TYR A 312 8.94 4.12 -1.15
CA TYR A 312 9.41 4.81 -2.33
C TYR A 312 8.51 4.46 -3.51
N LEU A 313 8.05 5.47 -4.23
CA LEU A 313 7.21 5.32 -5.42
C LEU A 313 7.68 6.28 -6.51
N LYS A 314 7.98 5.73 -7.68
CA LYS A 314 8.33 6.50 -8.87
C LYS A 314 7.44 6.09 -10.03
N VAL A 315 6.84 7.06 -10.70
CA VAL A 315 5.96 6.87 -11.85
C VAL A 315 6.49 7.66 -13.04
N PHE A 316 6.73 6.97 -14.16
CA PHE A 316 7.29 7.52 -15.38
C PHE A 316 6.83 6.72 -16.63
N GLU A 317 7.37 7.02 -17.80
CA GLU A 317 6.86 6.57 -19.09
C GLU A 317 6.86 5.03 -19.26
N ASP A 318 7.89 4.35 -18.77
CA ASP A 318 7.98 2.89 -18.88
C ASP A 318 7.15 2.15 -17.84
N GLY A 319 6.77 2.81 -16.74
CA GLY A 319 6.08 2.16 -15.62
C GLY A 319 6.37 2.81 -14.28
N CYS A 320 6.45 1.96 -13.27
CA CYS A 320 7.04 2.26 -11.98
C CYS A 320 8.43 1.61 -11.97
N GLU A 321 9.46 2.37 -12.27
CA GLU A 321 10.89 2.01 -12.38
C GLU A 321 11.24 0.78 -13.26
N ALA A 322 11.45 1.00 -14.57
CA ALA A 322 11.90 -0.02 -15.53
C ALA A 322 12.95 0.52 -16.52
N ALA A 323 13.69 -0.38 -17.15
CA ALA A 323 14.63 -0.08 -18.23
C ALA A 323 14.00 -0.41 -19.59
N ALA A 324 14.27 0.43 -20.61
CA ALA A 324 13.59 0.51 -21.89
C ALA A 324 13.57 -0.76 -22.75
N VAL A 325 12.44 -1.06 -23.40
CA VAL A 325 12.30 -1.91 -24.59
C VAL A 325 11.24 -1.33 -25.53
N THR A 326 11.51 -1.45 -26.83
CA THR A 326 10.83 -0.80 -27.96
C THR A 326 9.45 -1.41 -28.26
N ALA A 327 8.45 -0.55 -28.52
CA ALA A 327 7.11 -0.94 -28.98
C ALA A 327 7.07 -1.25 -30.49
N ILE A 328 6.27 -2.22 -30.89
CA ILE A 328 5.95 -2.55 -32.30
C ILE A 328 4.50 -2.18 -32.58
N ASP A 329 4.29 -1.23 -33.49
CA ASP A 329 2.96 -0.87 -34.01
C ASP A 329 2.48 -1.90 -35.05
N ILE A 330 1.32 -2.51 -34.82
CA ILE A 330 0.62 -3.32 -35.83
C ILE A 330 -0.60 -2.52 -36.32
N ALA A 331 -0.51 -1.99 -37.53
CA ALA A 331 -1.61 -1.32 -38.20
C ALA A 331 -2.60 -2.33 -38.81
N GLY A 332 -3.86 -2.29 -38.39
CA GLY A 332 -4.95 -3.07 -38.97
C GLY A 332 -5.85 -2.19 -39.87
N ASN A 333 -6.11 -2.65 -41.10
CA ASN A 333 -7.02 -2.02 -42.06
C ASN A 333 -8.49 -2.33 -41.72
N GLY A 334 -9.15 -1.43 -41.02
CA GLY A 334 -10.61 -1.44 -40.82
C GLY A 334 -11.15 -0.01 -40.96
N MET A 335 -12.36 0.16 -41.52
CA MET A 335 -13.02 1.47 -41.54
C MET A 335 -13.14 2.03 -40.13
N PRO A 336 -12.75 3.27 -39.86
CA PRO A 336 -12.85 3.86 -38.53
C PRO A 336 -14.32 4.07 -38.16
N ILE A 337 -14.82 3.30 -37.21
CA ILE A 337 -16.02 3.69 -36.45
C ILE A 337 -15.53 4.86 -35.58
N GLU A 338 -16.19 6.04 -35.66
CA GLU A 338 -15.88 7.13 -34.73
C GLU A 338 -16.13 6.69 -33.31
N GLU A 339 -15.06 6.28 -32.63
CA GLU A 339 -15.10 5.87 -31.23
C GLU A 339 -14.98 7.13 -30.35
N LYS A 340 -15.88 7.26 -29.37
CA LYS A 340 -15.81 8.36 -28.39
C LYS A 340 -14.47 8.31 -27.66
N ILE A 341 -13.70 9.38 -27.69
CA ILE A 341 -12.49 9.56 -26.91
C ILE A 341 -12.86 10.29 -25.63
N TYR A 342 -12.62 9.64 -24.49
CA TYR A 342 -12.74 10.28 -23.19
C TYR A 342 -11.47 11.03 -22.84
N GLU A 343 -11.56 12.08 -22.04
CA GLU A 343 -10.40 12.89 -21.64
C GLU A 343 -10.22 12.84 -20.12
N MET A 344 -9.02 12.42 -19.66
CA MET A 344 -8.65 12.44 -18.26
C MET A 344 -7.33 13.20 -18.08
N LYS A 345 -7.42 14.39 -17.49
CA LYS A 345 -6.27 15.25 -17.17
C LYS A 345 -5.99 15.16 -15.67
N VAL A 346 -4.97 14.40 -15.28
CA VAL A 346 -4.55 14.27 -13.87
C VAL A 346 -3.71 15.50 -13.52
N ASN A 347 -4.36 16.63 -13.34
CA ASN A 347 -3.73 17.95 -13.17
C ASN A 347 -4.03 18.59 -11.80
N ARG A 348 -4.55 17.84 -10.85
CA ARG A 348 -4.94 18.27 -9.49
C ARG A 348 -4.81 17.09 -8.52
N PRO A 349 -4.99 17.28 -7.20
CA PRO A 349 -4.89 16.17 -6.22
C PRO A 349 -5.67 14.92 -6.62
N PHE A 350 -5.00 13.76 -6.52
CA PHE A 350 -5.55 12.48 -6.96
C PHE A 350 -5.09 11.33 -6.07
N LEU A 351 -5.80 10.19 -6.15
CA LEU A 351 -5.35 8.93 -5.56
C LEU A 351 -4.63 8.09 -6.62
N PHE A 352 -3.54 7.46 -6.19
CA PHE A 352 -2.81 6.47 -6.97
C PHE A 352 -2.71 5.19 -6.14
N LEU A 353 -3.41 4.14 -6.58
CA LEU A 353 -3.54 2.88 -5.88
C LEU A 353 -2.84 1.79 -6.70
N LEU A 354 -1.93 1.03 -6.09
CA LEU A 354 -1.42 -0.20 -6.70
C LEU A 354 -2.23 -1.38 -6.20
N LYS A 355 -2.86 -2.10 -7.13
CA LYS A 355 -3.72 -3.25 -6.86
C LYS A 355 -3.12 -4.51 -7.45
N ASN A 356 -3.18 -5.61 -6.68
CA ASN A 356 -2.90 -6.95 -7.16
C ASN A 356 -4.19 -7.78 -7.14
N ALA A 357 -4.70 -8.11 -8.33
CA ALA A 357 -5.97 -8.82 -8.49
C ALA A 357 -5.93 -10.31 -8.08
N ALA A 358 -4.74 -10.88 -7.85
CA ALA A 358 -4.60 -12.26 -7.36
C ALA A 358 -4.73 -12.36 -5.83
N LEU A 359 -4.60 -11.24 -5.11
CA LEU A 359 -4.72 -11.21 -3.65
C LEU A 359 -6.19 -11.31 -3.21
N PRO A 360 -6.45 -11.81 -1.99
CA PRO A 360 -7.79 -11.83 -1.42
C PRO A 360 -8.38 -10.42 -1.34
N GLU A 361 -9.69 -10.32 -1.52
CA GLU A 361 -10.42 -9.06 -1.34
C GLU A 361 -10.16 -8.50 0.08
N GLY A 362 -9.93 -7.18 0.17
CA GLY A 362 -9.54 -6.50 1.40
C GLY A 362 -8.03 -6.45 1.67
N TYR A 363 -7.23 -7.25 0.92
CA TYR A 363 -5.76 -7.26 0.97
C TYR A 363 -5.12 -6.94 -0.37
N ASP A 364 -5.92 -6.63 -1.37
CA ASP A 364 -5.52 -6.46 -2.76
C ASP A 364 -4.87 -5.09 -3.07
N LEU A 365 -4.95 -4.12 -2.16
CA LEU A 365 -4.27 -2.84 -2.29
C LEU A 365 -2.85 -2.91 -1.69
N VAL A 366 -1.87 -2.97 -2.56
CA VAL A 366 -0.44 -3.05 -2.18
C VAL A 366 0.10 -1.69 -1.77
N PHE A 367 -0.26 -0.63 -2.53
CA PHE A 367 0.01 0.76 -2.17
C PHE A 367 -1.27 1.58 -2.23
N MET A 368 -1.39 2.50 -1.30
CA MET A 368 -2.40 3.56 -1.30
C MET A 368 -1.69 4.90 -1.20
N SER A 369 -1.91 5.75 -2.18
CA SER A 369 -1.23 7.03 -2.25
C SER A 369 -2.22 8.16 -2.53
N LYS A 370 -2.10 9.23 -1.75
CA LYS A 370 -2.74 10.53 -2.00
C LYS A 370 -1.67 11.50 -2.45
N ILE A 371 -1.82 12.05 -3.63
CA ILE A 371 -0.89 13.00 -4.22
C ILE A 371 -1.56 14.39 -4.22
N GLU A 372 -1.09 15.29 -3.36
CA GLU A 372 -1.60 16.66 -3.24
C GLU A 372 -0.64 17.69 -3.84
N LYS A 373 0.66 17.38 -3.87
CA LYS A 373 1.72 18.29 -4.34
C LYS A 373 2.73 17.53 -5.17
N LEU A 374 3.18 18.16 -6.24
CA LEU A 374 4.29 17.72 -7.09
C LEU A 374 5.30 18.86 -7.27
N ASP A 375 6.61 18.48 -7.31
CA ASP A 375 7.73 19.42 -7.39
C ASP A 375 8.43 19.40 -8.75
#